data_505ab7f22c360ccced1190fb03b3ee71
#
_entry.id   505ab7f22c360ccced1190fb03b3ee71
#
_cell.length_a   1.000
_cell.length_b   1.000
_cell.length_c   1.000
_cell.angle_alpha   90.00
_cell.angle_beta   90.00
_cell.angle_gamma   90.00
#
_symmetry.space_group_name_H-M   'P 1'
#
loop_
_entity.id
_entity.type
_entity.pdbx_description
1 polymer ?
#
loop_
_entity_poly.entity_id
_entity_poly.type
_entity_poly.pdbx_seq_one_letter_code
_entity_poly.pdbx_strand_id
1 'polypeptide(L)'
;MKKISLSFIFSFAFTICAIAQAPGPNENALLWKISGKGLHFPSYLYGTIHIIPSKDFFITDSTMMALNQAESVAFEFNLKKEMRIIPQLRLMLKTRMRGDTTLGMLLNTDDYLFVKEKFQNKRIPMKIIERLKPMFISDLANQDFSGQSGEKMTSYEMEFLNRSKQQNKKIRGLETARYQISVLDSIPYQLQAQMMLEEMRKGSQSNKEYKRLVKIYKRQDLEMLAKMTLNEDEFGAYNDILLDNRNRNWIPVIEKYMRKNKMFFAVGAAHLVGNQGVVALLRRSGYILTPVR
;
A
#
# COMPACT_ATOMS: atom_id res chain seq x y z
N MET A 1 55.36 -47.82 24.93
CA MET A 1 54.01 -47.30 25.20
C MET A 1 53.90 -45.91 24.51
N LYS A 2 53.28 -45.83 23.33
CA LYS A 2 53.06 -44.51 22.58
C LYS A 2 51.69 -43.96 22.97
N LYS A 3 51.70 -42.78 23.53
CA LYS A 3 50.46 -41.99 23.82
C LYS A 3 49.99 -41.38 22.54
N ILE A 4 48.79 -41.78 22.10
CA ILE A 4 48.05 -41.09 20.98
C ILE A 4 47.25 -39.95 21.61
N SER A 5 47.63 -38.71 21.24
CA SER A 5 46.88 -37.52 21.61
C SER A 5 45.77 -37.31 20.59
N LEU A 6 44.54 -37.38 21.04
CA LEU A 6 43.33 -37.18 20.22
C LEU A 6 42.95 -35.68 20.33
N SER A 7 43.35 -34.87 19.34
CA SER A 7 42.92 -33.46 19.23
C SER A 7 41.50 -33.37 18.71
N PHE A 8 40.58 -33.01 19.56
CA PHE A 8 39.21 -32.65 19.19
C PHE A 8 39.19 -31.24 18.57
N ILE A 9 39.03 -31.16 17.27
CA ILE A 9 38.78 -29.88 16.57
C ILE A 9 37.27 -29.56 16.75
N PHE A 10 36.97 -28.64 17.66
CA PHE A 10 35.64 -28.07 17.83
C PHE A 10 35.42 -27.05 16.68
N SER A 11 34.72 -27.47 15.61
CA SER A 11 34.30 -26.58 14.54
C SER A 11 33.14 -25.73 15.04
N PHE A 12 33.44 -24.47 15.46
CA PHE A 12 32.43 -23.51 15.85
C PHE A 12 31.76 -22.99 14.56
N ALA A 13 30.64 -23.57 14.18
CA ALA A 13 29.79 -23.02 13.14
C ALA A 13 29.18 -21.72 13.67
N PHE A 14 29.79 -20.59 13.32
CA PHE A 14 29.18 -19.28 13.50
C PHE A 14 27.96 -19.18 12.59
N THR A 15 26.79 -19.53 13.13
CA THR A 15 25.52 -19.16 12.50
C THR A 15 25.38 -17.65 12.62
N ILE A 16 25.78 -16.93 11.57
CA ILE A 16 25.47 -15.50 11.45
C ILE A 16 23.96 -15.43 11.34
N CYS A 17 23.31 -15.15 12.48
CA CYS A 17 21.91 -14.78 12.51
C CYS A 17 21.83 -13.43 11.81
N ALA A 18 21.57 -13.43 10.50
CA ALA A 18 21.33 -12.21 9.76
C ALA A 18 20.11 -11.54 10.41
N ILE A 19 20.35 -10.48 11.17
CA ILE A 19 19.27 -9.66 11.71
C ILE A 19 18.49 -9.15 10.51
N ALA A 20 17.28 -9.66 10.34
CA ALA A 20 16.41 -9.30 9.23
C ALA A 20 15.99 -7.83 9.39
N GLN A 21 16.65 -6.97 8.67
CA GLN A 21 16.52 -5.53 8.77
C GLN A 21 15.53 -4.98 7.71
N ALA A 22 14.89 -3.86 8.04
CA ALA A 22 14.24 -3.01 7.07
C ALA A 22 15.21 -2.65 5.91
N PRO A 23 14.70 -2.23 4.73
CA PRO A 23 15.55 -1.74 3.66
C PRO A 23 16.53 -0.68 4.19
N GLY A 24 17.82 -0.90 3.95
CA GLY A 24 18.88 0.03 4.35
C GLY A 24 19.00 1.22 3.37
N PRO A 25 19.78 2.25 3.71
CA PRO A 25 19.92 3.47 2.90
C PRO A 25 20.37 3.23 1.46
N ASN A 26 21.12 2.16 1.22
CA ASN A 26 21.61 1.77 -0.12
C ASN A 26 20.69 0.81 -0.87
N GLU A 27 19.56 0.41 -0.28
CA GLU A 27 18.61 -0.55 -0.83
C GLU A 27 17.35 0.13 -1.39
N ASN A 28 17.47 1.37 -1.82
CA ASN A 28 16.37 2.14 -2.40
C ASN A 28 15.92 1.56 -3.74
N ALA A 29 14.78 0.87 -3.77
CA ALA A 29 14.13 0.34 -4.96
C ALA A 29 12.63 0.11 -4.72
N LEU A 30 11.81 0.35 -5.75
CA LEU A 30 10.39 -0.03 -5.70
C LEU A 30 10.20 -1.51 -6.04
N LEU A 31 11.09 -2.11 -6.83
CA LEU A 31 11.05 -3.51 -7.22
C LEU A 31 12.04 -4.34 -6.39
N TRP A 32 11.55 -5.44 -5.82
CA TRP A 32 12.31 -6.39 -5.02
C TRP A 32 12.16 -7.80 -5.54
N LYS A 33 13.29 -8.48 -5.79
CA LYS A 33 13.33 -9.90 -6.09
C LYS A 33 13.30 -10.71 -4.80
N ILE A 34 12.40 -11.68 -4.71
CA ILE A 34 12.25 -12.59 -3.58
C ILE A 34 12.77 -13.98 -3.99
N SER A 35 13.74 -14.52 -3.24
CA SER A 35 14.35 -15.80 -3.50
C SER A 35 14.73 -16.53 -2.20
N GLY A 36 15.32 -17.69 -2.29
CA GLY A 36 15.74 -18.49 -1.11
C GLY A 36 14.60 -19.31 -0.51
N LYS A 37 14.80 -19.83 0.70
CA LYS A 37 13.85 -20.65 1.47
C LYS A 37 13.19 -21.77 0.64
N GLY A 38 13.94 -22.41 -0.27
CA GLY A 38 13.47 -23.53 -1.09
C GLY A 38 12.51 -23.14 -2.22
N LEU A 39 12.41 -21.87 -2.60
CA LEU A 39 11.66 -21.47 -3.79
C LEU A 39 12.34 -21.99 -5.06
N HIS A 40 11.59 -22.66 -5.93
CA HIS A 40 12.09 -23.16 -7.21
C HIS A 40 12.39 -22.04 -8.21
N PHE A 41 11.72 -20.90 -8.08
CA PHE A 41 11.89 -19.72 -8.94
C PHE A 41 11.64 -18.44 -8.12
N PRO A 42 12.26 -17.32 -8.54
CA PRO A 42 12.05 -16.06 -7.86
C PRO A 42 10.62 -15.53 -8.07
N SER A 43 10.17 -14.76 -7.11
CA SER A 43 8.99 -13.89 -7.21
C SER A 43 9.41 -12.44 -7.04
N TYR A 44 8.50 -11.50 -7.29
CA TYR A 44 8.79 -10.08 -7.24
C TYR A 44 7.75 -9.34 -6.41
N LEU A 45 8.21 -8.32 -5.68
CA LEU A 45 7.39 -7.41 -4.90
C LEU A 45 7.65 -5.99 -5.40
N TYR A 46 6.59 -5.26 -5.73
CA TYR A 46 6.65 -3.89 -6.23
C TYR A 46 5.84 -2.96 -5.35
N GLY A 47 6.44 -1.82 -4.98
CA GLY A 47 5.77 -0.74 -4.24
C GLY A 47 5.12 0.25 -5.18
N THR A 48 3.79 0.38 -5.11
CA THR A 48 3.02 1.31 -5.93
C THR A 48 2.76 2.63 -5.21
N ILE A 49 2.49 3.67 -5.99
CA ILE A 49 1.70 4.83 -5.58
C ILE A 49 0.35 4.72 -6.28
N HIS A 50 -0.75 4.79 -5.54
CA HIS A 50 -2.08 4.47 -6.07
C HIS A 50 -2.45 5.28 -7.31
N ILE A 51 -2.15 6.57 -7.28
CA ILE A 51 -2.46 7.52 -8.37
C ILE A 51 -1.24 8.41 -8.57
N ILE A 52 -0.87 8.66 -9.82
CA ILE A 52 0.25 9.53 -10.20
C ILE A 52 -0.12 10.33 -11.46
N PRO A 53 0.35 11.59 -11.63
CA PRO A 53 0.21 12.28 -12.89
C PRO A 53 0.78 11.46 -14.06
N SER A 54 0.03 11.35 -15.16
CA SER A 54 0.46 10.49 -16.29
C SER A 54 1.80 10.90 -16.87
N LYS A 55 2.18 12.17 -16.78
CA LYS A 55 3.51 12.67 -17.18
C LYS A 55 4.65 12.19 -16.27
N ASP A 56 4.33 11.82 -15.03
CA ASP A 56 5.28 11.33 -14.02
C ASP A 56 5.26 9.81 -13.88
N PHE A 57 4.32 9.14 -14.56
CA PHE A 57 4.20 7.69 -14.54
C PHE A 57 5.39 7.05 -15.26
N PHE A 58 5.98 6.03 -14.64
CA PHE A 58 7.09 5.27 -15.22
C PHE A 58 7.01 3.80 -14.81
N ILE A 59 7.49 2.93 -15.66
CA ILE A 59 7.74 1.51 -15.37
C ILE A 59 9.11 1.20 -15.98
N THR A 60 10.04 0.70 -15.16
CA THR A 60 11.36 0.29 -15.64
C THR A 60 11.29 -1.01 -16.44
N ASP A 61 12.29 -1.25 -17.31
CA ASP A 61 12.41 -2.51 -18.06
C ASP A 61 12.49 -3.71 -17.12
N SER A 62 13.21 -3.57 -15.99
CA SER A 62 13.28 -4.60 -14.95
C SER A 62 11.91 -4.92 -14.36
N THR A 63 11.07 -3.91 -14.12
CA THR A 63 9.69 -4.10 -13.64
C THR A 63 8.82 -4.80 -14.69
N MET A 64 8.96 -4.41 -15.95
CA MET A 64 8.25 -5.07 -17.05
C MET A 64 8.67 -6.52 -17.23
N MET A 65 9.98 -6.82 -17.14
CA MET A 65 10.48 -8.19 -17.20
C MET A 65 9.95 -9.02 -16.04
N ALA A 66 9.96 -8.48 -14.80
CA ALA A 66 9.43 -9.15 -13.63
C ALA A 66 7.93 -9.47 -13.77
N LEU A 67 7.14 -8.50 -14.25
CA LEU A 67 5.72 -8.69 -14.52
C LEU A 67 5.50 -9.76 -15.60
N ASN A 68 6.25 -9.69 -16.70
CA ASN A 68 6.10 -10.63 -17.83
C ASN A 68 6.45 -12.07 -17.44
N GLN A 69 7.48 -12.27 -16.61
CA GLN A 69 7.91 -13.59 -16.12
C GLN A 69 6.95 -14.20 -15.09
N ALA A 70 6.13 -13.39 -14.43
CA ALA A 70 5.20 -13.89 -13.44
C ALA A 70 4.03 -14.66 -14.10
N GLU A 71 3.63 -15.76 -13.48
CA GLU A 71 2.44 -16.56 -13.87
C GLU A 71 1.16 -16.00 -13.27
N SER A 72 1.28 -15.35 -12.13
CA SER A 72 0.17 -14.75 -11.39
C SER A 72 0.57 -13.41 -10.81
N VAL A 73 -0.40 -12.50 -10.70
CA VAL A 73 -0.24 -11.19 -10.08
C VAL A 73 -1.15 -11.09 -8.85
N ALA A 74 -0.63 -10.57 -7.75
CA ALA A 74 -1.40 -10.30 -6.57
C ALA A 74 -1.32 -8.82 -6.22
N PHE A 75 -2.49 -8.23 -5.93
CA PHE A 75 -2.64 -6.89 -5.39
C PHE A 75 -3.03 -6.98 -3.91
N GLU A 76 -3.17 -5.85 -3.22
CA GLU A 76 -3.68 -5.83 -1.84
C GLU A 76 -5.01 -6.59 -1.75
N PHE A 77 -5.93 -6.35 -2.67
CA PHE A 77 -7.15 -7.16 -2.85
C PHE A 77 -7.36 -7.54 -4.33
N ASN A 78 -8.26 -8.47 -4.59
CA ASN A 78 -8.49 -8.95 -5.95
C ASN A 78 -9.28 -7.95 -6.80
N LEU A 79 -8.57 -7.02 -7.46
CA LEU A 79 -9.15 -5.96 -8.29
C LEU A 79 -10.11 -6.51 -9.36
N LYS A 80 -9.77 -7.61 -10.04
CA LYS A 80 -10.63 -8.22 -11.07
C LYS A 80 -11.99 -8.65 -10.50
N LYS A 81 -12.00 -9.14 -9.26
CA LYS A 81 -13.23 -9.55 -8.56
C LYS A 81 -14.05 -8.34 -8.14
N GLU A 82 -13.39 -7.34 -7.57
CA GLU A 82 -14.06 -6.16 -7.00
C GLU A 82 -14.58 -5.19 -8.08
N MET A 83 -14.07 -5.26 -9.31
CA MET A 83 -14.59 -4.49 -10.46
C MET A 83 -15.93 -5.03 -11.00
N ARG A 84 -16.46 -6.13 -10.46
CA ARG A 84 -17.79 -6.62 -10.83
C ARG A 84 -18.87 -5.80 -10.13
N ILE A 85 -20.04 -5.64 -10.77
CA ILE A 85 -21.14 -4.79 -10.29
C ILE A 85 -21.56 -5.12 -8.86
N ILE A 86 -21.83 -6.39 -8.55
CA ILE A 86 -22.31 -6.80 -7.20
C ILE A 86 -21.27 -6.53 -6.10
N PRO A 87 -19.98 -6.92 -6.24
CA PRO A 87 -18.93 -6.52 -5.29
C PRO A 87 -18.84 -5.01 -5.11
N GLN A 88 -18.85 -4.21 -6.18
CA GLN A 88 -18.79 -2.75 -6.09
C GLN A 88 -19.96 -2.17 -5.27
N LEU A 89 -21.18 -2.59 -5.53
CA LEU A 89 -22.35 -2.15 -4.75
C LEU A 89 -22.21 -2.49 -3.26
N ARG A 90 -21.73 -3.70 -2.94
CA ARG A 90 -21.46 -4.11 -1.55
C ARG A 90 -20.37 -3.29 -0.89
N LEU A 91 -19.30 -2.95 -1.61
CA LEU A 91 -18.23 -2.10 -1.11
C LEU A 91 -18.73 -0.67 -0.86
N MET A 92 -19.53 -0.13 -1.77
CA MET A 92 -20.12 1.20 -1.63
C MET A 92 -20.97 1.31 -0.34
N LEU A 93 -21.71 0.27 0.03
CA LEU A 93 -22.43 0.24 1.31
C LEU A 93 -21.48 0.24 2.51
N LYS A 94 -20.28 -0.33 2.39
CA LYS A 94 -19.25 -0.37 3.45
C LYS A 94 -18.48 0.94 3.62
N THR A 95 -18.52 1.83 2.64
CA THR A 95 -17.94 3.18 2.79
C THR A 95 -18.78 4.10 3.67
N ARG A 96 -20.00 3.70 4.04
CA ARG A 96 -20.87 4.48 4.93
C ARG A 96 -20.49 4.24 6.40
N MET A 97 -20.70 5.26 7.21
CA MET A 97 -20.61 5.18 8.67
C MET A 97 -21.67 4.21 9.22
N ARG A 98 -21.36 3.58 10.35
CA ARG A 98 -22.26 2.64 11.01
C ARG A 98 -23.40 3.38 11.73
N GLY A 99 -24.50 2.68 11.95
CA GLY A 99 -25.68 3.23 12.59
C GLY A 99 -26.25 4.42 11.82
N ASP A 100 -26.75 5.41 12.54
CA ASP A 100 -27.29 6.63 11.96
C ASP A 100 -26.31 7.82 12.01
N THR A 101 -25.01 7.53 12.23
CA THR A 101 -23.98 8.56 12.28
C THR A 101 -23.94 9.35 10.98
N THR A 102 -23.92 10.66 11.08
CA THR A 102 -23.82 11.60 9.98
C THR A 102 -22.67 12.57 10.19
N LEU A 103 -22.23 13.22 9.13
CA LEU A 103 -21.18 14.22 9.19
C LEU A 103 -21.57 15.41 10.08
N GLY A 104 -22.87 15.81 10.05
CA GLY A 104 -23.40 16.87 10.93
C GLY A 104 -23.37 16.54 12.42
N MET A 105 -23.29 15.24 12.80
CA MET A 105 -23.08 14.82 14.21
C MET A 105 -21.62 14.90 14.64
N LEU A 106 -20.69 14.87 13.69
CA LEU A 106 -19.25 14.84 13.94
C LEU A 106 -18.60 16.23 13.87
N LEU A 107 -19.24 17.19 13.22
CA LEU A 107 -18.70 18.52 12.96
C LEU A 107 -19.48 19.59 13.69
N ASN A 108 -18.82 20.65 14.12
CA ASN A 108 -19.49 21.87 14.51
C ASN A 108 -20.10 22.58 13.28
N THR A 109 -20.92 23.61 13.50
CA THR A 109 -21.64 24.30 12.44
C THR A 109 -20.71 24.89 11.38
N ASP A 110 -19.60 25.52 11.79
CA ASP A 110 -18.68 26.19 10.87
C ASP A 110 -17.93 25.19 9.99
N ASP A 111 -17.46 24.09 10.59
CA ASP A 111 -16.79 22.99 9.87
C ASP A 111 -17.73 22.31 8.90
N TYR A 112 -18.98 22.09 9.31
CA TYR A 112 -19.99 21.51 8.43
C TYR A 112 -20.31 22.42 7.22
N LEU A 113 -20.44 23.72 7.45
CA LEU A 113 -20.64 24.69 6.38
C LEU A 113 -19.44 24.76 5.43
N PHE A 114 -18.22 24.73 5.96
CA PHE A 114 -17.00 24.66 5.15
C PHE A 114 -16.99 23.42 4.21
N VAL A 115 -17.29 22.25 4.73
CA VAL A 115 -17.37 21.01 3.92
C VAL A 115 -18.48 21.14 2.89
N LYS A 116 -19.66 21.64 3.28
CA LYS A 116 -20.81 21.83 2.40
C LYS A 116 -20.46 22.75 1.22
N GLU A 117 -19.80 23.87 1.46
CA GLU A 117 -19.36 24.80 0.42
C GLU A 117 -18.39 24.13 -0.58
N LYS A 118 -17.39 23.39 -0.08
CA LYS A 118 -16.45 22.64 -0.92
C LYS A 118 -17.16 21.70 -1.90
N PHE A 119 -18.21 21.00 -1.44
CA PHE A 119 -18.94 20.04 -2.28
C PHE A 119 -20.00 20.68 -3.16
N GLN A 120 -20.59 21.81 -2.76
CA GLN A 120 -21.45 22.61 -3.61
C GLN A 120 -20.69 23.10 -4.85
N ASN A 121 -19.48 23.61 -4.68
CA ASN A 121 -18.59 24.02 -5.77
C ASN A 121 -18.27 22.88 -6.74
N LYS A 122 -18.30 21.63 -6.27
CA LYS A 122 -18.12 20.41 -7.08
C LYS A 122 -19.43 19.83 -7.64
N ARG A 123 -20.57 20.46 -7.35
CA ARG A 123 -21.92 19.99 -7.71
C ARG A 123 -22.23 18.58 -7.16
N ILE A 124 -21.68 18.23 -6.00
CA ILE A 124 -21.95 16.98 -5.29
C ILE A 124 -22.95 17.27 -4.16
N PRO A 125 -24.15 16.68 -4.18
CA PRO A 125 -25.13 16.89 -3.12
C PRO A 125 -24.66 16.37 -1.76
N MET A 126 -24.84 17.17 -0.69
CA MET A 126 -24.49 16.75 0.68
C MET A 126 -25.14 15.42 1.09
N LYS A 127 -26.35 15.12 0.63
CA LYS A 127 -27.05 13.86 0.89
C LYS A 127 -26.21 12.62 0.51
N ILE A 128 -25.30 12.74 -0.46
CA ILE A 128 -24.45 11.63 -0.89
C ILE A 128 -23.32 11.42 0.11
N ILE A 129 -22.69 12.49 0.61
CA ILE A 129 -21.50 12.44 1.46
C ILE A 129 -21.82 12.38 2.95
N GLU A 130 -23.02 12.80 3.34
CA GLU A 130 -23.44 12.94 4.74
C GLU A 130 -23.20 11.71 5.60
N ARG A 131 -23.28 10.52 5.02
CA ARG A 131 -23.10 9.24 5.70
C ARG A 131 -21.82 8.50 5.29
N LEU A 132 -20.98 9.08 4.46
CA LEU A 132 -19.69 8.48 4.11
C LEU A 132 -18.72 8.61 5.28
N LYS A 133 -17.86 7.63 5.46
CA LYS A 133 -16.74 7.73 6.39
C LYS A 133 -15.86 8.91 5.98
N PRO A 134 -15.44 9.76 6.93
CA PRO A 134 -14.75 11.00 6.59
C PRO A 134 -13.47 10.83 5.75
N MET A 135 -12.73 9.73 5.93
CA MET A 135 -11.55 9.46 5.10
C MET A 135 -11.88 9.35 3.60
N PHE A 136 -13.04 8.78 3.22
CA PHE A 136 -13.46 8.76 1.81
C PHE A 136 -13.95 10.11 1.31
N ILE A 137 -14.42 10.97 2.21
CA ILE A 137 -14.83 12.34 1.86
C ILE A 137 -13.61 13.19 1.49
N SER A 138 -12.49 13.03 2.20
CA SER A 138 -11.23 13.70 1.89
C SER A 138 -10.74 13.37 0.48
N ASP A 139 -10.71 12.09 0.12
CA ASP A 139 -10.33 11.65 -1.22
C ASP A 139 -11.25 12.25 -2.30
N LEU A 140 -12.56 12.24 -2.04
CA LEU A 140 -13.56 12.80 -2.95
C LEU A 140 -13.42 14.33 -3.09
N ALA A 141 -13.07 15.02 -1.99
CA ALA A 141 -12.84 16.46 -2.01
C ALA A 141 -11.61 16.85 -2.86
N ASN A 142 -10.59 16.01 -2.87
CA ASN A 142 -9.35 16.25 -3.62
C ASN A 142 -9.45 15.88 -5.11
N GLN A 143 -10.45 15.09 -5.50
CA GLN A 143 -10.66 14.76 -6.92
C GLN A 143 -11.24 15.95 -7.69
N ASP A 144 -10.65 16.26 -8.83
CA ASP A 144 -11.18 17.26 -9.76
C ASP A 144 -12.17 16.60 -10.75
N PHE A 145 -13.45 16.69 -10.44
CA PHE A 145 -14.52 16.19 -11.31
C PHE A 145 -14.82 17.15 -12.47
N SER A 146 -14.30 18.38 -12.44
CA SER A 146 -14.57 19.37 -13.47
C SER A 146 -13.76 19.14 -14.76
N GLY A 147 -12.71 18.33 -14.69
CA GLY A 147 -11.75 18.15 -15.77
C GLY A 147 -10.94 19.41 -16.11
N GLN A 148 -11.09 20.48 -15.29
CA GLN A 148 -10.44 21.76 -15.54
C GLN A 148 -8.97 21.79 -15.15
N SER A 149 -8.54 20.90 -14.24
CA SER A 149 -7.12 20.80 -13.88
C SER A 149 -6.24 20.27 -15.02
N GLY A 150 -6.83 19.68 -16.06
CA GLY A 150 -6.14 19.23 -17.29
C GLY A 150 -5.09 18.13 -17.04
N GLU A 151 -4.78 17.80 -15.80
CA GLU A 151 -3.75 16.82 -15.47
C GLU A 151 -4.33 15.40 -15.46
N LYS A 152 -3.98 14.62 -16.47
CA LYS A 152 -4.38 13.21 -16.56
C LYS A 152 -3.66 12.40 -15.49
N MET A 153 -4.43 11.60 -14.74
CA MET A 153 -3.92 10.72 -13.69
C MET A 153 -3.88 9.26 -14.14
N THR A 154 -2.93 8.50 -13.62
CA THR A 154 -2.71 7.08 -13.93
C THR A 154 -2.57 6.29 -12.63
N SER A 155 -3.10 5.06 -12.57
CA SER A 155 -2.95 4.13 -11.46
C SER A 155 -2.04 2.97 -11.87
N TYR A 156 -1.02 2.69 -11.04
CA TYR A 156 -0.14 1.54 -11.22
C TYR A 156 -0.90 0.22 -11.15
N GLU A 157 -1.85 0.12 -10.20
CA GLU A 157 -2.66 -1.08 -10.03
C GLU A 157 -3.50 -1.37 -11.28
N MET A 158 -4.08 -0.33 -11.88
CA MET A 158 -4.88 -0.48 -13.10
C MET A 158 -4.00 -0.85 -14.30
N GLU A 159 -2.82 -0.28 -14.41
CA GLU A 159 -1.87 -0.59 -15.48
C GLU A 159 -1.39 -2.05 -15.38
N PHE A 160 -0.94 -2.48 -14.18
CA PHE A 160 -0.54 -3.87 -13.96
C PHE A 160 -1.70 -4.85 -14.14
N LEU A 161 -2.92 -4.48 -13.72
CA LEU A 161 -4.11 -5.29 -13.93
C LEU A 161 -4.42 -5.47 -15.42
N ASN A 162 -4.38 -4.38 -16.21
CA ASN A 162 -4.67 -4.43 -17.63
C ASN A 162 -3.65 -5.28 -18.40
N ARG A 163 -2.35 -5.09 -18.14
CA ARG A 163 -1.27 -5.91 -18.71
C ARG A 163 -1.41 -7.39 -18.32
N SER A 164 -1.73 -7.64 -17.05
CA SER A 164 -1.94 -9.01 -16.56
C SER A 164 -3.16 -9.68 -17.20
N LYS A 165 -4.24 -8.95 -17.47
CA LYS A 165 -5.41 -9.46 -18.21
C LYS A 165 -5.06 -9.79 -19.65
N GLN A 166 -4.32 -8.91 -20.35
CA GLN A 166 -3.86 -9.14 -21.73
C GLN A 166 -3.00 -10.41 -21.84
N GLN A 167 -2.23 -10.72 -20.81
CA GLN A 167 -1.38 -11.91 -20.73
C GLN A 167 -2.08 -13.13 -20.09
N ASN A 168 -3.38 -13.08 -19.86
CA ASN A 168 -4.18 -14.15 -19.24
C ASN A 168 -3.65 -14.62 -17.88
N LYS A 169 -2.94 -13.75 -17.12
CA LYS A 169 -2.42 -14.09 -15.80
C LYS A 169 -3.53 -14.24 -14.76
N LYS A 170 -3.29 -15.09 -13.76
CA LYS A 170 -4.21 -15.24 -12.62
C LYS A 170 -4.09 -14.01 -11.72
N ILE A 171 -5.21 -13.34 -11.46
CA ILE A 171 -5.28 -12.18 -10.56
C ILE A 171 -5.73 -12.64 -9.16
N ARG A 172 -4.98 -12.22 -8.14
CA ARG A 172 -5.21 -12.60 -6.74
C ARG A 172 -5.26 -11.36 -5.85
N GLY A 173 -5.64 -11.54 -4.59
CA GLY A 173 -5.54 -10.54 -3.52
C GLY A 173 -4.81 -11.12 -2.33
N LEU A 174 -4.09 -10.27 -1.59
CA LEU A 174 -3.47 -10.61 -0.31
C LEU A 174 -4.50 -10.59 0.81
N GLU A 175 -5.50 -9.72 0.68
CA GLU A 175 -6.65 -9.60 1.57
C GLU A 175 -7.95 -9.42 0.77
N THR A 176 -9.03 -9.08 1.44
CA THR A 176 -10.29 -8.71 0.79
C THR A 176 -10.51 -7.20 0.87
N ALA A 177 -11.10 -6.58 -0.15
CA ALA A 177 -11.46 -5.16 -0.11
C ALA A 177 -12.42 -4.85 1.06
N ARG A 178 -13.30 -5.80 1.42
CA ARG A 178 -14.16 -5.66 2.60
C ARG A 178 -13.36 -5.53 3.90
N TYR A 179 -12.29 -6.32 4.06
CA TYR A 179 -11.41 -6.24 5.22
C TYR A 179 -10.69 -4.89 5.24
N GLN A 180 -10.10 -4.47 4.12
CA GLN A 180 -9.40 -3.19 4.00
C GLN A 180 -10.29 -1.99 4.38
N ILE A 181 -11.54 -1.96 3.89
CA ILE A 181 -12.49 -0.91 4.29
C ILE A 181 -12.86 -1.02 5.78
N SER A 182 -12.98 -2.25 6.33
CA SER A 182 -13.31 -2.43 7.75
C SER A 182 -12.19 -2.01 8.70
N VAL A 183 -10.94 -1.98 8.24
CA VAL A 183 -9.81 -1.44 9.01
C VAL A 183 -10.04 0.03 9.37
N LEU A 184 -10.65 0.81 8.48
CA LEU A 184 -11.01 2.21 8.76
C LEU A 184 -12.05 2.35 9.88
N ASP A 185 -12.84 1.32 10.14
CA ASP A 185 -13.81 1.32 11.27
C ASP A 185 -13.13 1.22 12.64
N SER A 186 -11.83 0.93 12.68
CA SER A 186 -11.03 0.92 13.92
C SER A 186 -10.58 2.33 14.32
N ILE A 187 -10.68 3.30 13.40
CA ILE A 187 -10.38 4.72 13.67
C ILE A 187 -11.70 5.40 14.04
N PRO A 188 -11.82 6.05 15.22
CA PRO A 188 -13.03 6.77 15.61
C PRO A 188 -13.46 7.77 14.53
N TYR A 189 -14.76 7.80 14.20
CA TYR A 189 -15.25 8.70 13.14
C TYR A 189 -14.99 10.18 13.46
N GLN A 190 -14.97 10.56 14.74
CA GLN A 190 -14.61 11.90 15.17
C GLN A 190 -13.19 12.27 14.73
N LEU A 191 -12.23 11.35 14.93
CA LEU A 191 -10.85 11.57 14.51
C LEU A 191 -10.74 11.57 12.99
N GLN A 192 -11.41 10.66 12.28
CA GLN A 192 -11.46 10.68 10.82
C GLN A 192 -11.99 12.02 10.29
N ALA A 193 -12.98 12.63 10.98
CA ALA A 193 -13.54 13.92 10.59
C ALA A 193 -12.55 15.07 10.82
N GLN A 194 -11.78 15.06 11.90
CA GLN A 194 -10.71 16.01 12.15
C GLN A 194 -9.64 15.93 11.05
N MET A 195 -9.14 14.73 10.77
CA MET A 195 -8.16 14.48 9.71
C MET A 195 -8.65 14.96 8.34
N MET A 196 -9.91 14.67 8.00
CA MET A 196 -10.55 15.14 6.78
C MET A 196 -10.53 16.68 6.69
N LEU A 197 -10.90 17.36 7.78
CA LEU A 197 -10.91 18.82 7.82
C LEU A 197 -9.52 19.42 7.66
N GLU A 198 -8.53 18.87 8.35
CA GLU A 198 -7.12 19.30 8.23
C GLU A 198 -6.64 19.18 6.80
N GLU A 199 -6.85 18.03 6.17
CA GLU A 199 -6.47 17.81 4.78
C GLU A 199 -7.19 18.75 3.82
N MET A 200 -8.50 18.96 4.00
CA MET A 200 -9.28 19.88 3.17
C MET A 200 -8.85 21.34 3.36
N ARG A 201 -8.40 21.73 4.55
CA ARG A 201 -7.90 23.08 4.87
C ARG A 201 -6.50 23.34 4.34
N LYS A 202 -5.65 22.30 4.22
CA LYS A 202 -4.32 22.44 3.59
C LYS A 202 -4.39 22.94 2.15
N GLY A 203 -5.42 22.62 1.39
CA GLY A 203 -5.67 23.12 0.04
C GLY A 203 -4.45 23.01 -0.88
N SER A 204 -3.84 24.15 -1.26
CA SER A 204 -2.64 24.17 -2.13
C SER A 204 -1.39 23.54 -1.49
N GLN A 205 -1.31 23.49 -0.17
CA GLN A 205 -0.21 22.84 0.55
C GLN A 205 -0.23 21.32 0.35
N SER A 206 -1.41 20.70 0.42
CA SER A 206 -1.58 19.27 0.11
C SER A 206 -1.06 18.93 -1.29
N ASN A 207 -1.33 19.79 -2.29
CA ASN A 207 -0.80 19.62 -3.64
C ASN A 207 0.75 19.69 -3.70
N LYS A 208 1.38 20.53 -2.87
CA LYS A 208 2.85 20.62 -2.81
C LYS A 208 3.45 19.37 -2.15
N GLU A 209 2.83 18.89 -1.07
CA GLU A 209 3.22 17.66 -0.39
C GLU A 209 3.08 16.45 -1.32
N TYR A 210 1.98 16.35 -2.05
CA TYR A 210 1.78 15.31 -3.04
C TYR A 210 2.84 15.37 -4.17
N LYS A 211 3.14 16.54 -4.72
CA LYS A 211 4.23 16.71 -5.72
C LYS A 211 5.59 16.31 -5.17
N ARG A 212 5.85 16.58 -3.88
CA ARG A 212 7.08 16.13 -3.21
C ARG A 212 7.10 14.59 -3.10
N LEU A 213 5.99 13.98 -2.70
CA LEU A 213 5.83 12.52 -2.64
C LEU A 213 6.10 11.87 -4.00
N VAL A 214 5.52 12.40 -5.09
CA VAL A 214 5.76 11.92 -6.46
C VAL A 214 7.25 12.00 -6.83
N LYS A 215 7.95 13.08 -6.49
CA LYS A 215 9.39 13.22 -6.75
C LYS A 215 10.22 12.17 -6.00
N ILE A 216 9.89 11.90 -4.74
CA ILE A 216 10.56 10.89 -3.90
C ILE A 216 10.29 9.50 -4.48
N TYR A 217 9.04 9.21 -4.83
CA TYR A 217 8.65 7.95 -5.47
C TYR A 217 9.42 7.69 -6.77
N LYS A 218 9.53 8.69 -7.65
CA LYS A 218 10.31 8.60 -8.90
C LYS A 218 11.80 8.33 -8.68
N ARG A 219 12.36 8.79 -7.56
CA ARG A 219 13.75 8.48 -7.16
C ARG A 219 13.85 7.09 -6.53
N GLN A 220 12.72 6.42 -6.31
CA GLN A 220 12.64 5.14 -5.61
C GLN A 220 13.22 5.21 -4.18
N ASP A 221 13.15 6.37 -3.54
CA ASP A 221 13.74 6.65 -2.23
C ASP A 221 12.83 6.13 -1.12
N LEU A 222 12.99 4.84 -0.78
CA LEU A 222 12.18 4.18 0.24
C LEU A 222 12.41 4.75 1.63
N GLU A 223 13.61 5.21 1.95
CA GLU A 223 13.90 5.82 3.25
C GLU A 223 13.09 7.10 3.45
N MET A 224 13.07 7.96 2.43
CA MET A 224 12.28 9.19 2.50
C MET A 224 10.77 8.91 2.46
N LEU A 225 10.33 7.90 1.69
CA LEU A 225 8.94 7.44 1.72
C LEU A 225 8.55 6.97 3.13
N ALA A 226 9.43 6.19 3.79
CA ALA A 226 9.22 5.77 5.17
C ALA A 226 9.07 6.96 6.12
N LYS A 227 9.96 7.94 6.03
CA LYS A 227 9.90 9.15 6.86
C LYS A 227 8.61 9.95 6.66
N MET A 228 8.08 9.98 5.43
CA MET A 228 6.82 10.67 5.14
C MET A 228 5.58 9.90 5.59
N THR A 229 5.65 8.57 5.59
CA THR A 229 4.48 7.70 5.87
C THR A 229 4.39 7.28 7.34
N LEU A 230 5.55 7.10 7.99
CA LEU A 230 5.65 6.58 9.36
C LEU A 230 5.85 7.67 10.41
N ASN A 231 5.67 8.95 10.04
CA ASN A 231 5.77 10.05 11.02
C ASN A 231 4.82 9.79 12.19
N GLU A 232 5.31 10.12 13.40
CA GLU A 232 4.66 9.90 14.69
C GLU A 232 3.51 10.89 15.00
N ASP A 233 3.00 11.59 14.01
CA ASP A 233 1.81 12.42 14.12
C ASP A 233 0.57 11.54 14.46
N GLU A 234 -0.60 12.13 14.64
CA GLU A 234 -1.83 11.42 15.04
C GLU A 234 -2.13 10.15 14.21
N PHE A 235 -1.66 10.09 12.96
CA PHE A 235 -1.68 8.88 12.11
C PHE A 235 -0.72 7.78 12.59
N GLY A 236 0.40 8.11 13.22
CA GLY A 236 1.38 7.14 13.72
C GLY A 236 0.75 6.13 14.68
N ALA A 237 -0.18 6.59 15.53
CA ALA A 237 -0.93 5.73 16.45
C ALA A 237 -1.78 4.65 15.73
N TYR A 238 -2.12 4.83 14.45
CA TYR A 238 -2.92 3.89 13.65
C TYR A 238 -2.09 3.13 12.60
N ASN A 239 -0.79 3.40 12.47
CA ASN A 239 0.09 2.67 11.56
C ASN A 239 0.05 1.17 11.80
N ASP A 240 -0.03 0.75 13.06
CA ASP A 240 -0.20 -0.66 13.42
C ASP A 240 -1.42 -1.30 12.75
N ILE A 241 -2.53 -0.58 12.66
CA ILE A 241 -3.79 -1.09 12.10
C ILE A 241 -3.80 -0.94 10.58
N LEU A 242 -3.34 0.20 10.07
CA LEU A 242 -3.38 0.54 8.64
C LEU A 242 -2.32 -0.20 7.82
N LEU A 243 -1.15 -0.48 8.42
CA LEU A 243 0.00 -1.07 7.75
C LEU A 243 0.47 -2.37 8.40
N ASP A 244 0.92 -2.34 9.66
CA ASP A 244 1.70 -3.43 10.26
C ASP A 244 0.92 -4.72 10.44
N ASN A 245 -0.31 -4.65 10.94
CA ASN A 245 -1.19 -5.82 11.07
C ASN A 245 -1.52 -6.43 9.71
N ARG A 246 -1.74 -5.60 8.71
CA ARG A 246 -1.99 -6.04 7.34
C ARG A 246 -0.75 -6.71 6.76
N ASN A 247 0.43 -6.11 6.92
CA ASN A 247 1.71 -6.66 6.51
C ASN A 247 1.93 -8.05 7.11
N ARG A 248 1.75 -8.19 8.42
CA ARG A 248 1.86 -9.49 9.13
C ARG A 248 0.89 -10.53 8.57
N ASN A 249 -0.35 -10.16 8.32
CA ASN A 249 -1.38 -11.04 7.76
C ASN A 249 -1.07 -11.46 6.30
N TRP A 250 -0.39 -10.62 5.53
CA TRP A 250 -0.04 -10.92 4.14
C TRP A 250 1.09 -11.94 4.01
N ILE A 251 2.04 -12.04 4.96
CA ILE A 251 3.19 -12.94 4.87
C ILE A 251 2.80 -14.40 4.57
N PRO A 252 1.92 -15.05 5.35
CA PRO A 252 1.53 -16.44 5.05
C PRO A 252 0.82 -16.58 3.70
N VAL A 253 0.11 -15.55 3.24
CA VAL A 253 -0.55 -15.54 1.93
C VAL A 253 0.47 -15.44 0.80
N ILE A 254 1.46 -14.53 0.94
CA ILE A 254 2.59 -14.38 0.02
C ILE A 254 3.35 -15.69 -0.11
N GLU A 255 3.74 -16.29 1.01
CA GLU A 255 4.42 -17.59 1.04
C GLU A 255 3.64 -18.69 0.32
N LYS A 256 2.35 -18.81 0.62
CA LYS A 256 1.45 -19.79 -0.02
C LYS A 256 1.41 -19.62 -1.54
N TYR A 257 1.44 -18.37 -2.04
CA TYR A 257 1.39 -18.11 -3.48
C TYR A 257 2.74 -18.39 -4.14
N MET A 258 3.85 -17.95 -3.55
CA MET A 258 5.21 -18.15 -4.08
C MET A 258 5.62 -19.63 -4.19
N ARG A 259 5.15 -20.46 -3.27
CA ARG A 259 5.42 -21.92 -3.33
C ARG A 259 4.80 -22.60 -4.55
N LYS A 260 3.79 -22.00 -5.17
CA LYS A 260 3.01 -22.61 -6.26
C LYS A 260 3.27 -22.01 -7.62
N ASN A 261 3.63 -20.73 -7.68
CA ASN A 261 3.70 -19.95 -8.92
C ASN A 261 4.80 -18.91 -8.83
N LYS A 262 5.33 -18.49 -9.98
CA LYS A 262 6.09 -17.24 -10.09
C LYS A 262 5.13 -16.06 -9.90
N MET A 263 5.35 -15.27 -8.86
CA MET A 263 4.44 -14.20 -8.46
C MET A 263 5.03 -12.82 -8.73
N PHE A 264 4.14 -11.89 -9.11
CA PHE A 264 4.39 -10.46 -9.02
C PHE A 264 3.38 -9.87 -8.03
N PHE A 265 3.86 -9.32 -6.93
CA PHE A 265 3.05 -8.66 -5.91
C PHE A 265 3.14 -7.15 -6.13
N ALA A 266 2.00 -6.46 -6.18
CA ALA A 266 1.91 -5.01 -6.27
C ALA A 266 1.11 -4.48 -5.07
N VAL A 267 1.78 -3.76 -4.19
CA VAL A 267 1.22 -3.20 -2.95
C VAL A 267 1.67 -1.75 -2.79
N GLY A 268 0.95 -0.94 -2.03
CA GLY A 268 1.39 0.42 -1.74
C GLY A 268 2.82 0.48 -1.18
N ALA A 269 3.63 1.42 -1.66
CA ALA A 269 5.05 1.52 -1.29
C ALA A 269 5.26 1.68 0.23
N ALA A 270 4.29 2.26 0.94
CA ALA A 270 4.30 2.35 2.40
C ALA A 270 4.35 0.98 3.09
N HIS A 271 3.85 -0.08 2.46
CA HIS A 271 3.91 -1.45 2.98
C HIS A 271 5.31 -2.08 2.88
N LEU A 272 6.24 -1.52 2.09
CA LEU A 272 7.58 -2.08 1.93
C LEU A 272 8.52 -1.69 3.08
N VAL A 273 8.29 -0.53 3.68
CA VAL A 273 9.24 0.19 4.54
C VAL A 273 9.08 -0.11 6.03
N GLY A 274 10.10 0.22 6.81
CA GLY A 274 10.10 0.04 8.25
C GLY A 274 10.32 -1.41 8.70
N ASN A 275 10.46 -1.59 10.01
CA ASN A 275 10.72 -2.91 10.62
C ASN A 275 9.54 -3.88 10.49
N GLN A 276 8.33 -3.38 10.33
CA GLN A 276 7.12 -4.18 10.08
C GLN A 276 6.70 -4.15 8.60
N GLY A 277 7.55 -3.59 7.73
CA GLY A 277 7.34 -3.64 6.29
C GLY A 277 7.48 -5.04 5.71
N VAL A 278 6.82 -5.31 4.60
CA VAL A 278 6.79 -6.62 3.94
C VAL A 278 8.20 -7.11 3.59
N VAL A 279 9.14 -6.20 3.22
CA VAL A 279 10.54 -6.56 2.95
C VAL A 279 11.20 -7.13 4.20
N ALA A 280 11.10 -6.42 5.34
CA ALA A 280 11.68 -6.87 6.61
C ALA A 280 11.02 -8.16 7.12
N LEU A 281 9.70 -8.26 6.99
CA LEU A 281 8.95 -9.45 7.43
C LEU A 281 9.34 -10.70 6.63
N LEU A 282 9.48 -10.59 5.30
CA LEU A 282 9.92 -11.71 4.46
C LEU A 282 11.38 -12.09 4.75
N ARG A 283 12.28 -11.12 5.01
CA ARG A 283 13.65 -11.40 5.47
C ARG A 283 13.65 -12.18 6.79
N ARG A 284 12.86 -11.75 7.77
CA ARG A 284 12.68 -12.50 9.04
C ARG A 284 12.10 -13.88 8.83
N SER A 285 11.31 -14.07 7.80
CA SER A 285 10.79 -15.39 7.43
C SER A 285 11.80 -16.26 6.68
N GLY A 286 13.06 -15.80 6.48
CA GLY A 286 14.15 -16.56 5.87
C GLY A 286 14.26 -16.44 4.35
N TYR A 287 13.56 -15.47 3.72
CA TYR A 287 13.74 -15.17 2.30
C TYR A 287 14.88 -14.18 2.07
N ILE A 288 15.46 -14.24 0.88
CA ILE A 288 16.44 -13.28 0.38
C ILE A 288 15.68 -12.24 -0.47
N LEU A 289 15.74 -10.97 -0.07
CA LEU A 289 15.16 -9.85 -0.80
C LEU A 289 16.27 -8.97 -1.35
N THR A 290 16.33 -8.89 -2.67
CA THR A 290 17.33 -8.11 -3.41
C THR A 290 16.63 -6.96 -4.12
N PRO A 291 17.06 -5.68 -3.91
CA PRO A 291 16.52 -4.56 -4.67
C PRO A 291 16.88 -4.67 -6.15
N VAL A 292 15.94 -4.30 -7.03
CA VAL A 292 16.11 -4.29 -8.50
C VAL A 292 15.78 -2.89 -9.01
N ARG A 293 16.70 -2.32 -9.78
CA ARG A 293 16.55 -0.97 -10.38
C ARG A 293 16.42 -1.04 -11.89
#